data_6822ad2d2f901b458bb805ef68fa28b3
#
_entry.id   6822ad2d2f901b458bb805ef68fa28b3
#
_cell.length_a   1.000
_cell.length_b   1.000
_cell.length_c   1.000
_cell.angle_alpha   90.00
_cell.angle_beta   90.00
_cell.angle_gamma   90.00
#
_symmetry.space_group_name_H-M   'P 1'
#
loop_
_entity.id
_entity.type
_entity.pdbx_description
1 polymer ?
#
loop_
_entity_poly.entity_id
_entity_poly.type
_entity_poly.pdbx_seq_one_letter_code
_entity_poly.pdbx_strand_id
1 'polypeptide(L)'
;MSHIRAGKTKPEEIVAKYLFSAGFRYRRNVKNLPGTPDIVLKKYKTVIFVNGCFWHMHEGCKYFVWPQDNAEFWRKKLFANKERDEREQIELTRLGWNVIVVWECELKKDKREATLQNLVATLRENRNESNKL
;
A
#
# COMPACT_ATOMS: atom_id res chain seq x y z
N MET A 1 -24.39 8.26 0.36
CA MET A 1 -24.17 7.89 0.02
C MET A 1 -23.64 7.49 -0.59
N SER A 2 -23.19 7.55 -0.52
CA SER A 2 -22.66 7.21 -1.06
C SER A 2 -22.40 6.77 -1.82
N HIS A 3 -22.62 6.88 -2.06
CA HIS A 3 -22.55 6.44 -2.87
C HIS A 3 -21.92 6.13 -3.62
N ILE A 4 -22.03 6.17 -3.34
CA ILE A 4 -21.35 5.83 -3.81
C ILE A 4 -20.88 5.66 -4.99
N ARG A 5 -20.38 5.55 -5.33
CA ARG A 5 -19.99 5.49 -6.41
C ARG A 5 -19.97 4.30 -7.03
N ALA A 6 -20.85 3.93 -7.58
CA ALA A 6 -21.07 2.75 -8.31
C ALA A 6 -20.00 2.61 -9.36
N GLY A 7 -19.40 1.45 -9.48
CA GLY A 7 -18.37 1.18 -10.46
C GLY A 7 -16.96 1.61 -10.09
N LYS A 8 -16.83 2.38 -9.02
CA LYS A 8 -15.49 2.79 -8.57
C LYS A 8 -15.04 1.93 -7.40
N THR A 9 -13.97 1.20 -7.60
CA THR A 9 -13.39 0.38 -6.54
C THR A 9 -12.15 1.04 -6.02
N LYS A 10 -12.05 1.18 -4.72
CA LYS A 10 -10.87 1.76 -4.11
C LYS A 10 -9.65 0.87 -4.35
N PRO A 11 -8.45 1.46 -4.50
CA PRO A 11 -7.25 0.66 -4.78
C PRO A 11 -7.02 -0.46 -3.77
N GLU A 12 -7.23 -0.20 -2.49
CA GLU A 12 -7.00 -1.22 -1.47
C GLU A 12 -7.99 -2.37 -1.60
N GLU A 13 -9.18 -2.12 -2.13
CA GLU A 13 -10.14 -3.20 -2.37
C GLU A 13 -9.70 -4.09 -3.53
N ILE A 14 -9.10 -3.50 -4.54
CA ILE A 14 -8.60 -4.25 -5.67
C ILE A 14 -7.55 -5.25 -5.20
N VAL A 15 -6.61 -4.79 -4.39
CA VAL A 15 -5.56 -5.65 -3.86
C VAL A 15 -6.14 -6.73 -2.96
N ALA A 16 -7.03 -6.34 -2.05
CA ALA A 16 -7.62 -7.28 -1.10
C ALA A 16 -8.40 -8.38 -1.79
N LYS A 17 -9.23 -8.03 -2.75
CA LYS A 17 -10.02 -9.01 -3.48
C LYS A 17 -9.16 -9.97 -4.29
N TYR A 18 -8.13 -9.45 -4.91
CA TYR A 18 -7.23 -10.30 -5.69
C TYR A 18 -6.53 -11.32 -4.79
N LEU A 19 -6.03 -10.87 -3.65
CA LEU A 19 -5.34 -11.75 -2.71
C LEU A 19 -6.28 -12.81 -2.16
N PHE A 20 -7.50 -12.41 -1.84
CA PHE A 20 -8.48 -13.37 -1.34
C PHE A 20 -8.77 -14.45 -2.37
N SER A 21 -8.98 -14.05 -3.62
CA SER A 21 -9.27 -15.01 -4.69
C SER A 21 -8.07 -15.91 -4.98
N ALA A 22 -6.85 -15.45 -4.68
CA ALA A 22 -5.64 -16.25 -4.86
C ALA A 22 -5.36 -17.17 -3.67
N GLY A 23 -6.24 -17.18 -2.68
CA GLY A 23 -6.12 -18.08 -1.53
C GLY A 23 -5.47 -17.49 -0.30
N PHE A 24 -5.15 -16.21 -0.32
CA PHE A 24 -4.53 -15.57 0.83
C PHE A 24 -5.58 -15.14 1.86
N ARG A 25 -5.18 -15.18 3.12
CA ARG A 25 -6.02 -14.70 4.22
C ARG A 25 -5.27 -13.60 4.95
N TYR A 26 -5.99 -12.55 5.36
CA TYR A 26 -5.37 -11.34 5.87
C TYR A 26 -6.31 -10.61 6.80
N ARG A 27 -5.75 -9.60 7.48
CA ARG A 27 -6.53 -8.65 8.26
C ARG A 27 -6.45 -7.29 7.58
N ARG A 28 -7.47 -6.48 7.79
CA ARG A 28 -7.57 -5.16 7.16
C ARG A 28 -7.43 -4.06 8.21
N ASN A 29 -6.71 -3.00 7.83
CA ASN A 29 -6.65 -1.77 8.63
C ASN A 29 -6.31 -2.00 10.09
N VAL A 30 -5.18 -2.68 10.32
CA VAL A 30 -4.79 -3.10 11.66
C VAL A 30 -4.17 -1.93 12.42
N LYS A 31 -4.91 -1.39 13.38
CA LYS A 31 -4.54 -0.14 14.07
C LYS A 31 -3.43 -0.29 15.10
N ASN A 32 -3.19 -1.48 15.57
CA ASN A 32 -2.14 -1.67 16.58
C ASN A 32 -0.74 -1.88 15.96
N LEU A 33 -0.62 -1.70 14.65
CA LEU A 33 0.67 -1.69 13.99
C LEU A 33 0.98 -0.29 13.48
N PRO A 34 2.27 0.10 13.45
CA PRO A 34 2.63 1.44 12.96
C PRO A 34 2.06 1.70 11.56
N GLY A 35 1.46 2.87 11.37
CA GLY A 35 0.92 3.28 10.10
C GLY A 35 -0.41 2.68 9.71
N THR A 36 -0.99 1.85 10.56
CA THR A 36 -2.26 1.17 10.26
C THR A 36 -2.25 0.56 8.85
N PRO A 37 -1.43 -0.48 8.63
CA PRO A 37 -1.33 -1.08 7.30
C PRO A 37 -2.70 -1.48 6.75
N ASP A 38 -2.87 -1.31 5.45
CA ASP A 38 -4.14 -1.65 4.80
C ASP A 38 -4.41 -3.14 4.84
N ILE A 39 -3.38 -3.95 4.69
CA ILE A 39 -3.50 -5.40 4.67
C ILE A 39 -2.35 -6.01 5.46
N VAL A 40 -2.66 -6.96 6.34
CA VAL A 40 -1.66 -7.66 7.13
C VAL A 40 -1.78 -9.16 6.91
N LEU A 41 -0.72 -9.77 6.41
CA LEU A 41 -0.66 -11.20 6.18
C LEU A 41 0.30 -11.80 7.20
N LYS A 42 -0.25 -12.20 8.33
CA LYS A 42 0.54 -12.68 9.46
C LYS A 42 1.38 -13.91 9.10
N LYS A 43 0.79 -14.81 8.34
CA LYS A 43 1.44 -16.05 7.92
C LYS A 43 2.70 -15.78 7.09
N TYR A 44 2.72 -14.66 6.39
CA TYR A 44 3.83 -14.27 5.52
C TYR A 44 4.72 -13.23 6.16
N LYS A 45 4.36 -12.80 7.36
CA LYS A 45 5.05 -11.74 8.08
C LYS A 45 5.19 -10.49 7.22
N THR A 46 4.13 -10.17 6.52
CA THR A 46 4.13 -9.06 5.54
C THR A 46 2.97 -8.12 5.79
N VAL A 47 3.24 -6.83 5.67
CA VAL A 47 2.21 -5.79 5.68
C VAL A 47 2.23 -5.09 4.34
N ILE A 48 1.05 -4.66 3.89
CA ILE A 48 0.91 -3.98 2.61
C ILE A 48 0.24 -2.64 2.82
N PHE A 49 0.87 -1.59 2.30
CA PHE A 49 0.28 -0.26 2.24
C PHE A 49 -0.13 0.00 0.79
N VAL A 50 -1.36 0.44 0.58
CA VAL A 50 -1.82 0.83 -0.75
C VAL A 50 -1.91 2.35 -0.74
N ASN A 51 -0.93 3.00 -1.34
CA ASN A 51 -0.76 4.45 -1.24
C ASN A 51 -1.33 5.20 -2.43
N GLY A 52 -2.08 6.27 -2.15
CA GLY A 52 -2.49 7.21 -3.18
C GLY A 52 -1.30 8.04 -3.62
N CYS A 53 -1.15 8.24 -4.92
CA CYS A 53 0.05 8.87 -5.46
C CYS A 53 0.21 10.33 -5.02
N PHE A 54 -0.89 11.06 -4.93
CA PHE A 54 -0.83 12.45 -4.50
C PHE A 54 -0.45 12.58 -3.02
N TRP A 55 -1.18 11.87 -2.16
CA TRP A 55 -1.05 12.04 -0.71
C TRP A 55 0.29 11.58 -0.17
N HIS A 56 0.95 10.68 -0.87
CA HIS A 56 2.23 10.12 -0.43
C HIS A 56 3.40 10.56 -1.31
N MET A 57 3.18 11.58 -2.14
CA MET A 57 4.24 12.18 -2.97
C MET A 57 4.99 11.14 -3.79
N HIS A 58 4.27 10.43 -4.64
CA HIS A 58 4.89 9.40 -5.46
C HIS A 58 5.76 10.06 -6.53
N GLU A 59 7.07 10.08 -6.31
CA GLU A 59 8.00 10.75 -7.18
C GLU A 59 8.05 10.14 -8.57
N GLY A 60 8.16 11.01 -9.58
CA GLY A 60 8.21 10.57 -10.97
C GLY A 60 6.90 10.08 -11.55
N CYS A 61 5.82 10.22 -10.80
CA CYS A 61 4.52 9.72 -11.21
C CYS A 61 3.68 10.84 -11.78
N LYS A 62 3.06 10.60 -12.95
CA LYS A 62 2.24 11.63 -13.60
C LYS A 62 1.00 11.99 -12.80
N TYR A 63 0.61 11.15 -11.85
CA TYR A 63 -0.56 11.43 -11.01
C TYR A 63 -0.23 12.28 -9.80
N PHE A 64 1.04 12.61 -9.61
CA PHE A 64 1.43 13.56 -8.57
C PHE A 64 1.88 14.85 -9.22
N VAL A 65 1.11 15.91 -9.00
CA VAL A 65 1.42 17.25 -9.49
C VAL A 65 1.31 18.20 -8.31
N TRP A 66 2.33 19.04 -8.13
CA TRP A 66 2.30 20.00 -7.05
C TRP A 66 1.15 20.99 -7.26
N PRO A 67 0.29 21.19 -6.26
CA PRO A 67 -0.78 22.19 -6.37
C PRO A 67 -0.18 23.59 -6.49
N GLN A 68 -0.79 24.42 -7.32
CA GLN A 68 -0.36 25.80 -7.48
C GLN A 68 -0.93 26.70 -6.40
N ASP A 69 -2.18 26.47 -6.00
CA ASP A 69 -2.81 27.23 -4.93
C ASP A 69 -2.40 26.67 -3.59
N ASN A 70 -2.07 27.58 -2.65
CA ASN A 70 -1.64 27.20 -1.30
C ASN A 70 -0.44 26.25 -1.34
N ALA A 71 0.51 26.55 -2.21
CA ALA A 71 1.67 25.68 -2.43
C ALA A 71 2.43 25.39 -1.15
N GLU A 72 2.58 26.40 -0.27
CA GLU A 72 3.31 26.20 0.97
C GLU A 72 2.59 25.26 1.93
N PHE A 73 1.27 25.42 2.03
CA PHE A 73 0.46 24.53 2.85
C PHE A 73 0.62 23.07 2.41
N TRP A 74 0.50 22.85 1.09
CA TRP A 74 0.60 21.49 0.57
C TRP A 74 2.00 20.92 0.72
N ARG A 75 3.02 21.75 0.54
CA ARG A 75 4.39 21.29 0.71
C ARG A 75 4.62 20.77 2.12
N LYS A 76 4.24 21.54 3.13
CA LYS A 76 4.40 21.12 4.51
C LYS A 76 3.62 19.84 4.81
N LYS A 77 2.38 19.77 4.35
CA LYS A 77 1.52 18.64 4.63
C LYS A 77 2.06 17.35 3.96
N LEU A 78 2.44 17.45 2.71
CA LEU A 78 2.87 16.27 1.99
C LEU A 78 4.24 15.79 2.44
N PHE A 79 5.15 16.69 2.76
CA PHE A 79 6.44 16.29 3.32
C PHE A 79 6.28 15.65 4.69
N ALA A 80 5.38 16.17 5.50
CA ALA A 80 5.11 15.57 6.81
C ALA A 80 4.54 14.15 6.65
N ASN A 81 3.65 13.95 5.68
CA ASN A 81 3.13 12.62 5.39
C ASN A 81 4.24 11.66 4.97
N LYS A 82 5.15 12.13 4.12
CA LYS A 82 6.24 11.29 3.64
C LYS A 82 7.18 10.89 4.76
N GLU A 83 7.53 11.83 5.63
CA GLU A 83 8.38 11.54 6.77
C GLU A 83 7.73 10.51 7.70
N ARG A 84 6.45 10.69 7.95
CA ARG A 84 5.73 9.76 8.80
C ARG A 84 5.70 8.37 8.19
N ASP A 85 5.43 8.29 6.88
CA ASP A 85 5.40 7.00 6.18
C ASP A 85 6.74 6.28 6.31
N GLU A 86 7.84 7.01 6.13
CA GLU A 86 9.17 6.42 6.23
C GLU A 86 9.46 5.92 7.64
N ARG A 87 9.10 6.71 8.65
CA ARG A 87 9.28 6.29 10.04
C ARG A 87 8.50 5.03 10.36
N GLU A 88 7.26 4.98 9.90
CA GLU A 88 6.40 3.85 10.16
C GLU A 88 6.92 2.58 9.48
N GLN A 89 7.43 2.71 8.26
CA GLN A 89 7.97 1.58 7.54
C GLN A 89 9.25 1.06 8.21
N ILE A 90 10.09 1.96 8.68
CA ILE A 90 11.29 1.57 9.42
C ILE A 90 10.93 0.82 10.70
N GLU A 91 9.93 1.35 11.41
CA GLU A 91 9.49 0.71 12.65
C GLU A 91 8.95 -0.68 12.40
N LEU A 92 8.15 -0.86 11.37
CA LEU A 92 7.61 -2.17 11.01
C LEU A 92 8.74 -3.14 10.66
N THR A 93 9.73 -2.67 9.92
CA THR A 93 10.86 -3.51 9.56
C THR A 93 11.63 -3.96 10.81
N ARG A 94 11.79 -3.05 11.77
CA ARG A 94 12.42 -3.40 13.04
C ARG A 94 11.66 -4.46 13.81
N LEU A 95 10.34 -4.44 13.68
CA LEU A 95 9.48 -5.42 14.35
C LEU A 95 9.46 -6.76 13.64
N GLY A 96 10.18 -6.87 12.52
CA GLY A 96 10.29 -8.12 11.79
C GLY A 96 9.33 -8.30 10.64
N TRP A 97 8.63 -7.25 10.27
CA TRP A 97 7.68 -7.32 9.16
C TRP A 97 8.35 -6.99 7.84
N ASN A 98 7.92 -7.68 6.79
CA ASN A 98 8.24 -7.29 5.43
C ASN A 98 7.22 -6.22 5.01
N VAL A 99 7.70 -5.10 4.49
CA VAL A 99 6.82 -4.00 4.11
C VAL A 99 6.74 -3.90 2.59
N ILE A 100 5.52 -3.94 2.07
CA ILE A 100 5.28 -3.78 0.64
C ILE A 100 4.40 -2.55 0.44
N VAL A 101 4.79 -1.69 -0.49
CA VAL A 101 3.99 -0.53 -0.84
C VAL A 101 3.49 -0.70 -2.27
N VAL A 102 2.18 -0.65 -2.44
CA VAL A 102 1.55 -0.71 -3.76
C VAL A 102 0.99 0.68 -4.04
N TRP A 103 1.37 1.25 -5.17
CA TRP A 103 0.93 2.61 -5.52
C TRP A 103 -0.34 2.56 -6.38
N GLU A 104 -1.19 3.54 -6.17
CA GLU A 104 -2.45 3.62 -6.91
C GLU A 104 -2.24 3.55 -8.42
N CYS A 105 -1.21 4.22 -8.94
CA CYS A 105 -0.94 4.22 -10.38
C CYS A 105 -0.59 2.84 -10.91
N GLU A 106 -0.06 1.97 -10.05
CA GLU A 106 0.28 0.61 -10.44
C GLU A 106 -0.95 -0.28 -10.58
N LEU A 107 -2.09 0.19 -10.08
CA LEU A 107 -3.34 -0.56 -10.16
C LEU A 107 -4.25 -0.06 -11.27
N LYS A 108 -3.76 0.83 -12.12
CA LYS A 108 -4.50 1.26 -13.29
C LYS A 108 -4.61 0.08 -14.26
N LYS A 109 -5.65 0.14 -15.10
CA LYS A 109 -6.06 -0.97 -15.93
C LYS A 109 -4.94 -1.67 -16.68
N ASP A 110 -4.03 -0.90 -17.25
CA ASP A 110 -2.96 -1.45 -18.07
C ASP A 110 -1.82 -2.08 -17.28
N LYS A 111 -1.70 -1.77 -15.99
CA LYS A 111 -0.62 -2.27 -15.15
C LYS A 111 -1.08 -3.22 -14.06
N ARG A 112 -2.37 -3.25 -13.83
CA ARG A 112 -2.95 -3.96 -12.68
C ARG A 112 -2.54 -5.43 -12.60
N GLU A 113 -2.69 -6.14 -13.70
CA GLU A 113 -2.44 -7.57 -13.70
C GLU A 113 -1.00 -7.89 -13.33
N ALA A 114 -0.04 -7.22 -13.96
CA ALA A 114 1.36 -7.45 -13.67
C ALA A 114 1.70 -7.11 -12.22
N THR A 115 1.15 -6.00 -11.73
CA THR A 115 1.39 -5.56 -10.35
C THR A 115 0.89 -6.60 -9.36
N LEU A 116 -0.31 -7.11 -9.57
CA LEU A 116 -0.90 -8.08 -8.65
C LEU A 116 -0.20 -9.43 -8.72
N GLN A 117 0.21 -9.86 -9.90
CA GLN A 117 0.97 -11.10 -10.05
C GLN A 117 2.32 -11.01 -9.35
N ASN A 118 3.00 -9.87 -9.48
CA ASN A 118 4.28 -9.65 -8.80
C ASN A 118 4.10 -9.64 -7.29
N LEU A 119 2.99 -9.07 -6.82
CA LEU A 119 2.70 -9.03 -5.39
C LEU A 119 2.57 -10.46 -4.83
N VAL A 120 1.82 -11.31 -5.51
CA VAL A 120 1.65 -12.69 -5.08
C VAL A 120 2.98 -13.44 -5.08
N ALA A 121 3.80 -13.22 -6.11
CA ALA A 121 5.11 -13.86 -6.18
C ALA A 121 5.98 -13.44 -5.00
N THR A 122 5.98 -12.15 -4.66
CA THR A 122 6.75 -11.64 -3.55
C THR A 122 6.28 -12.24 -2.22
N LEU A 123 4.97 -12.37 -2.06
CA LEU A 123 4.43 -12.96 -0.84
C LEU A 123 4.87 -14.42 -0.67
N ARG A 124 4.88 -15.17 -1.75
CA ARG A 124 5.31 -16.56 -1.70
C ARG A 124 6.78 -16.69 -1.36
N GLU A 125 7.60 -15.78 -1.86
CA GLU A 125 9.01 -15.73 -1.51
C GLU A 125 9.21 -15.41 -0.02
N ASN A 126 8.46 -14.43 0.49
CA ASN A 126 8.55 -14.06 1.90
C ASN A 126 8.22 -15.23 2.80
N ARG A 127 7.22 -16.03 2.44
CA ARG A 127 6.87 -17.20 3.22
C ARG A 127 7.99 -18.22 3.22
N ASN A 128 8.59 -18.46 2.05
CA ASN A 128 9.68 -19.43 1.94
C ASN A 128 10.86 -19.01 2.81
N GLU A 129 11.19 -17.74 2.84
CA GLU A 129 12.27 -17.24 3.68
C GLU A 129 11.96 -17.43 5.16
N SER A 130 10.73 -17.14 5.56
CA SER A 130 10.30 -17.34 6.94
C SER A 130 10.41 -18.79 7.35
N ASN A 131 10.13 -19.71 6.44
CA ASN A 131 10.19 -21.13 6.73
C ASN A 131 11.61 -21.68 6.81
N LYS A 132 12.58 -20.95 6.27
CA LYS A 132 13.97 -21.38 6.32
C LYS A 132 14.62 -21.16 7.68
N LEU A 133 13.98 -20.37 8.50
CA LEU A 133 14.46 -20.10 9.84
C LEU A 133 13.97 -21.15 10.83
#